data_7c838b347905d883025a5a1e6b99972b
#
_entry.id   7c838b347905d883025a5a1e6b99972b
#
_cell.length_a   1.000
_cell.length_b   1.000
_cell.length_c   1.000
_cell.angle_alpha   90.00
_cell.angle_beta   90.00
_cell.angle_gamma   90.00
#
_symmetry.space_group_name_H-M   'P 1'
#
loop_
_entity.id
_entity.type
_entity.pdbx_description
1 polymer ?
#
loop_
_entity_poly.entity_id
_entity_poly.type
_entity_poly.pdbx_seq_one_letter_code
_entity_poly.pdbx_strand_id
1 'polypeptide(L)'
;MTRHFLEIENLARRFPGQDGELTVFENASFTIEKGEFVCIIGHSGCGKSTIMNVLAGLDAPSEGHVFMDGVEVSGPSLERGVVFQNYSLLPWLSALHNVTFAVRSRWPGWDRDEVREHSYRYLKMVGLGDGAELRKPSQLSGGMRQRVSIARAFAIQPKLLLLDEPFGALDALTRGTIQDELVKICDATRQTVFMITHDVDEAILLADRILLMTNGPFARIAESVKVDLPRPRLRSKIIHDPGYYPIRNHLVDFLVRRSEELSGKATDTEEDTAFAEHPVEVNPARDALQDGQQPSGAAEAR
;
A
#
# COMPACT_ATOMS: atom_id res chain seq x y z
N MET A 1 -8.70 2.32 26.13
CA MET A 1 -8.16 2.81 24.85
C MET A 1 -8.16 1.64 23.91
N THR A 2 -8.88 1.71 22.82
CA THR A 2 -8.83 0.73 21.73
C THR A 2 -7.43 0.85 21.09
N ARG A 3 -6.64 -0.21 21.19
CA ARG A 3 -5.28 -0.24 20.65
C ARG A 3 -5.38 -0.59 19.18
N HIS A 4 -4.85 0.26 18.30
CA HIS A 4 -4.78 -0.02 16.87
C HIS A 4 -3.82 -1.19 16.59
N PHE A 5 -3.98 -1.85 15.45
CA PHE A 5 -3.10 -2.96 15.08
C PHE A 5 -1.68 -2.48 14.76
N LEU A 6 -1.57 -1.39 13.98
CA LEU A 6 -0.31 -0.71 13.69
C LEU A 6 -0.45 0.76 14.06
N GLU A 7 0.48 1.26 14.85
CA GLU A 7 0.53 2.65 15.32
C GLU A 7 1.87 3.26 14.89
N ILE A 8 1.82 4.35 14.17
CA ILE A 8 2.98 5.12 13.71
C ILE A 8 2.91 6.49 14.35
N GLU A 9 3.92 6.86 15.13
CA GLU A 9 3.94 8.07 15.92
C GLU A 9 5.16 8.94 15.57
N ASN A 10 4.92 10.14 15.04
CA ASN A 10 5.92 11.18 14.75
C ASN A 10 7.16 10.67 13.99
N LEU A 11 6.94 9.77 13.03
CA LEU A 11 8.01 9.12 12.31
C LEU A 11 8.74 10.12 11.42
N ALA A 12 10.08 10.15 11.51
CA ALA A 12 10.95 10.91 10.63
C ALA A 12 12.12 10.08 10.13
N ARG A 13 12.60 10.39 8.93
CA ARG A 13 13.80 9.77 8.37
C ARG A 13 14.71 10.79 7.71
N ARG A 14 15.95 10.81 8.18
CA ARG A 14 17.02 11.67 7.68
C ARG A 14 18.20 10.82 7.22
N PHE A 15 18.87 11.26 6.18
CA PHE A 15 20.09 10.65 5.67
C PHE A 15 21.23 11.67 5.62
N PRO A 16 22.48 11.25 5.81
CA PRO A 16 23.63 12.12 5.57
C PRO A 16 23.63 12.57 4.11
N GLY A 17 23.69 13.88 3.87
CA GLY A 17 23.78 14.50 2.53
C GLY A 17 25.11 15.24 2.33
N GLN A 18 25.37 15.74 1.12
CA GLN A 18 26.59 16.49 0.79
C GLN A 18 26.68 17.84 1.52
N ASP A 19 25.53 18.49 1.74
CA ASP A 19 25.42 19.82 2.37
C ASP A 19 24.79 19.78 3.78
N GLY A 20 24.79 18.61 4.44
CA GLY A 20 24.14 18.39 5.74
C GLY A 20 23.19 17.20 5.74
N GLU A 21 22.23 17.18 6.66
CA GLU A 21 21.21 16.13 6.70
C GLU A 21 20.11 16.37 5.67
N LEU A 22 19.76 15.34 4.90
CA LEU A 22 18.60 15.32 4.02
C LEU A 22 17.41 14.71 4.77
N THR A 23 16.43 15.52 5.14
CA THR A 23 15.17 15.04 5.69
C THR A 23 14.25 14.57 4.56
N VAL A 24 13.99 13.27 4.48
CA VAL A 24 13.11 12.69 3.47
C VAL A 24 11.65 12.95 3.83
N PHE A 25 11.27 12.59 5.06
CA PHE A 25 9.95 12.89 5.63
C PHE A 25 10.08 13.13 7.14
N GLU A 26 9.10 13.82 7.69
CA GLU A 26 8.99 14.13 9.11
C GLU A 26 7.53 14.10 9.58
N ASN A 27 7.33 13.96 10.90
CA ASN A 27 6.01 14.00 11.56
C ASN A 27 4.96 13.10 10.91
N ALA A 28 5.37 11.94 10.35
CA ALA A 28 4.43 10.99 9.80
C ALA A 28 3.77 10.20 10.93
N SER A 29 2.48 10.48 11.17
CA SER A 29 1.67 9.81 12.19
C SER A 29 0.40 9.27 11.55
N PHE A 30 0.12 7.98 11.71
CA PHE A 30 -1.11 7.33 11.27
C PHE A 30 -1.25 5.96 11.94
N THR A 31 -2.44 5.38 11.84
CA THR A 31 -2.74 4.05 12.38
C THR A 31 -3.28 3.14 11.29
N ILE A 32 -3.21 1.83 11.47
CA ILE A 32 -3.87 0.83 10.62
C ILE A 32 -4.62 -0.15 11.51
N GLU A 33 -5.87 -0.42 11.16
CA GLU A 33 -6.69 -1.39 11.86
C GLU A 33 -6.41 -2.82 11.36
N LYS A 34 -6.70 -3.80 12.19
CA LYS A 34 -6.53 -5.19 11.80
C LYS A 34 -7.49 -5.56 10.66
N GLY A 35 -6.93 -6.10 9.57
CA GLY A 35 -7.69 -6.45 8.37
C GLY A 35 -7.98 -5.27 7.46
N GLU A 36 -7.47 -4.07 7.76
CA GLU A 36 -7.60 -2.89 6.90
C GLU A 36 -6.59 -2.96 5.73
N PHE A 37 -7.03 -2.52 4.56
CA PHE A 37 -6.18 -2.32 3.38
C PHE A 37 -5.92 -0.82 3.22
N VAL A 38 -4.70 -0.38 3.52
CA VAL A 38 -4.28 1.03 3.41
C VAL A 38 -3.34 1.18 2.23
N CYS A 39 -3.63 2.14 1.34
CA CYS A 39 -2.71 2.59 0.31
C CYS A 39 -2.04 3.91 0.69
N ILE A 40 -0.80 4.12 0.25
CA ILE A 40 -0.15 5.42 0.29
C ILE A 40 0.18 5.89 -1.13
N ILE A 41 -0.22 7.13 -1.45
CA ILE A 41 0.03 7.77 -2.74
C ILE A 41 0.80 9.08 -2.51
N GLY A 42 1.64 9.44 -3.46
CA GLY A 42 2.44 10.68 -3.50
C GLY A 42 3.46 10.62 -4.61
N HIS A 43 4.10 11.74 -4.91
CA HIS A 43 5.10 11.84 -5.97
C HIS A 43 6.31 10.93 -5.76
N SER A 44 7.03 10.62 -6.85
CA SER A 44 8.31 9.90 -6.76
C SER A 44 9.29 10.65 -5.87
N GLY A 45 10.00 9.93 -5.01
CA GLY A 45 11.03 10.49 -4.14
C GLY A 45 10.50 11.11 -2.83
N CYS A 46 9.19 11.16 -2.57
CA CYS A 46 8.67 11.72 -1.31
C CYS A 46 8.89 10.82 -0.08
N GLY A 47 9.43 9.59 -0.23
CA GLY A 47 9.79 8.74 0.91
C GLY A 47 8.85 7.58 1.20
N LYS A 48 7.88 7.23 0.34
CA LYS A 48 6.93 6.11 0.55
C LYS A 48 7.63 4.77 0.81
N SER A 49 8.60 4.41 -0.06
CA SER A 49 9.38 3.16 0.13
C SER A 49 10.25 3.22 1.39
N THR A 50 10.70 4.42 1.80
CA THR A 50 11.42 4.61 3.06
C THR A 50 10.52 4.35 4.27
N ILE A 51 9.29 4.90 4.28
CA ILE A 51 8.29 4.57 5.31
C ILE A 51 8.06 3.06 5.35
N MET A 52 7.81 2.42 4.20
CA MET A 52 7.57 0.98 4.14
C MET A 52 8.76 0.16 4.67
N ASN A 53 10.01 0.58 4.39
CA ASN A 53 11.20 -0.09 4.92
C ASN A 53 11.28 0.01 6.44
N VAL A 54 10.87 1.14 7.02
CA VAL A 54 10.77 1.28 8.48
C VAL A 54 9.67 0.37 9.04
N LEU A 55 8.48 0.31 8.41
CA LEU A 55 7.41 -0.61 8.81
C LEU A 55 7.84 -2.09 8.71
N ALA A 56 8.65 -2.42 7.71
CA ALA A 56 9.22 -3.76 7.55
C ALA A 56 10.29 -4.10 8.62
N GLY A 57 10.84 -3.07 9.29
CA GLY A 57 12.00 -3.20 10.18
C GLY A 57 13.32 -3.38 9.43
N LEU A 58 13.35 -3.02 8.14
CA LEU A 58 14.56 -3.07 7.29
C LEU A 58 15.40 -1.81 7.42
N ASP A 59 14.81 -0.74 7.91
CA ASP A 59 15.47 0.54 8.20
C ASP A 59 14.97 1.06 9.56
N ALA A 60 15.84 1.79 10.28
CA ALA A 60 15.50 2.41 11.53
C ALA A 60 15.01 3.85 11.30
N PRO A 61 13.96 4.34 11.98
CA PRO A 61 13.58 5.72 11.92
C PRO A 61 14.67 6.61 12.55
N SER A 62 14.74 7.88 12.11
CA SER A 62 15.58 8.88 12.78
C SER A 62 14.90 9.44 14.02
N GLU A 63 13.57 9.53 14.00
CA GLU A 63 12.70 9.93 15.12
C GLU A 63 11.38 9.19 15.05
N GLY A 64 10.67 9.12 16.17
CA GLY A 64 9.37 8.48 16.27
C GLY A 64 9.43 6.97 16.45
N HIS A 65 8.27 6.35 16.53
CA HIS A 65 8.13 4.93 16.85
C HIS A 65 7.08 4.25 15.96
N VAL A 66 7.25 2.96 15.76
CA VAL A 66 6.27 2.09 15.11
C VAL A 66 5.93 0.94 16.04
N PHE A 67 4.65 0.77 16.36
CA PHE A 67 4.17 -0.35 17.17
C PHE A 67 3.24 -1.24 16.35
N MET A 68 3.43 -2.56 16.43
CA MET A 68 2.54 -3.57 15.83
C MET A 68 2.04 -4.53 16.91
N ASP A 69 0.73 -4.65 17.06
CA ASP A 69 0.10 -5.36 18.21
C ASP A 69 0.65 -4.85 19.57
N GLY A 70 1.07 -3.57 19.60
CA GLY A 70 1.65 -2.91 20.74
C GLY A 70 3.06 -3.34 21.13
N VAL A 71 3.76 -3.97 20.22
CA VAL A 71 5.19 -4.26 20.33
C VAL A 71 5.94 -3.38 19.35
N GLU A 72 6.97 -2.68 19.83
CA GLU A 72 7.78 -1.81 18.98
C GLU A 72 8.53 -2.61 17.89
N VAL A 73 8.49 -2.08 16.68
CA VAL A 73 9.19 -2.65 15.52
C VAL A 73 10.66 -2.28 15.58
N SER A 74 11.52 -3.21 16.03
CA SER A 74 12.96 -3.00 16.19
C SER A 74 13.84 -3.67 15.13
N GLY A 75 13.24 -4.45 14.19
CA GLY A 75 13.98 -5.15 13.14
C GLY A 75 13.08 -6.05 12.29
N PRO A 76 13.65 -6.75 11.28
CA PRO A 76 12.91 -7.65 10.41
C PRO A 76 12.24 -8.79 11.18
N SER A 77 11.02 -9.18 10.73
CA SER A 77 10.28 -10.28 11.34
C SER A 77 9.44 -11.01 10.29
N LEU A 78 9.23 -12.31 10.46
CA LEU A 78 8.34 -13.11 9.63
C LEU A 78 6.84 -12.82 9.87
N GLU A 79 6.51 -11.94 10.79
CA GLU A 79 5.16 -11.43 10.98
C GLU A 79 4.83 -10.30 9.97
N ARG A 80 5.83 -9.82 9.24
CA ARG A 80 5.71 -8.83 8.16
C ARG A 80 6.19 -9.42 6.85
N GLY A 81 5.27 -9.63 5.91
CA GLY A 81 5.57 -10.08 4.55
C GLY A 81 5.81 -8.88 3.64
N VAL A 82 6.85 -8.92 2.81
CA VAL A 82 7.20 -7.83 1.89
C VAL A 82 7.20 -8.32 0.46
N VAL A 83 6.50 -7.59 -0.42
CA VAL A 83 6.57 -7.73 -1.88
C VAL A 83 7.23 -6.48 -2.44
N PHE A 84 8.44 -6.62 -2.94
CA PHE A 84 9.24 -5.53 -3.52
C PHE A 84 8.89 -5.30 -4.99
N GLN A 85 9.07 -4.09 -5.47
CA GLN A 85 8.86 -3.68 -6.87
C GLN A 85 9.64 -4.55 -7.87
N ASN A 86 10.85 -4.97 -7.53
CA ASN A 86 11.72 -5.80 -8.37
C ASN A 86 11.56 -7.31 -8.13
N TYR A 87 10.45 -7.75 -7.52
CA TYR A 87 10.11 -9.13 -7.14
C TYR A 87 11.03 -9.78 -6.10
N SER A 88 12.30 -9.42 -6.03
CA SER A 88 13.33 -9.94 -5.12
C SER A 88 13.35 -11.48 -5.02
N LEU A 89 13.16 -12.17 -6.15
CA LEU A 89 13.22 -13.62 -6.23
C LEU A 89 14.69 -14.08 -6.23
N LEU A 90 14.94 -15.20 -5.56
CA LEU A 90 16.25 -15.87 -5.58
C LEU A 90 16.45 -16.51 -6.95
N PRO A 91 17.38 -15.99 -7.81
CA PRO A 91 17.44 -16.36 -9.20
C PRO A 91 17.91 -17.80 -9.46
N TRP A 92 18.59 -18.41 -8.49
CA TRP A 92 19.05 -19.80 -8.57
C TRP A 92 18.01 -20.83 -8.14
N LEU A 93 16.91 -20.39 -7.49
CA LEU A 93 15.80 -21.23 -7.04
C LEU A 93 14.66 -21.22 -8.05
N SER A 94 13.91 -22.33 -8.18
CA SER A 94 12.64 -22.35 -8.91
C SER A 94 11.57 -21.56 -8.20
N ALA A 95 10.42 -21.31 -8.85
CA ALA A 95 9.27 -20.64 -8.24
C ALA A 95 8.84 -21.35 -6.94
N LEU A 96 8.69 -22.68 -6.98
CA LEU A 96 8.35 -23.47 -5.80
C LEU A 96 9.42 -23.34 -4.69
N HIS A 97 10.69 -23.41 -5.08
CA HIS A 97 11.78 -23.30 -4.09
C HIS A 97 11.91 -21.87 -3.49
N ASN A 98 11.54 -20.82 -4.21
CA ASN A 98 11.43 -19.47 -3.66
C ASN A 98 10.38 -19.39 -2.54
N VAL A 99 9.24 -20.06 -2.71
CA VAL A 99 8.18 -20.10 -1.68
C VAL A 99 8.58 -21.04 -0.54
N THR A 100 9.09 -22.25 -0.83
CA THR A 100 9.51 -23.20 0.22
C THR A 100 10.63 -22.65 1.10
N PHE A 101 11.49 -21.79 0.54
CA PHE A 101 12.54 -21.12 1.33
C PHE A 101 11.94 -20.26 2.45
N ALA A 102 10.92 -19.45 2.12
CA ALA A 102 10.23 -18.61 3.10
C ALA A 102 9.43 -19.45 4.11
N VAL A 103 8.72 -20.47 3.64
CA VAL A 103 7.91 -21.37 4.49
C VAL A 103 8.80 -22.10 5.52
N ARG A 104 9.97 -22.61 5.12
CA ARG A 104 10.92 -23.24 6.03
C ARG A 104 11.45 -22.29 7.09
N SER A 105 11.67 -21.02 6.74
CA SER A 105 12.10 -20.02 7.70
C SER A 105 11.01 -19.75 8.75
N ARG A 106 9.74 -19.82 8.37
CA ARG A 106 8.58 -19.59 9.26
C ARG A 106 8.30 -20.81 10.15
N TRP A 107 8.38 -22.02 9.59
CA TRP A 107 8.10 -23.29 10.28
C TRP A 107 9.25 -24.27 10.14
N PRO A 108 10.37 -24.06 10.90
CA PRO A 108 11.56 -24.89 10.78
C PRO A 108 11.35 -26.35 11.23
N GLY A 109 10.26 -26.62 11.97
CA GLY A 109 9.90 -27.98 12.43
C GLY A 109 9.07 -28.78 11.45
N TRP A 110 8.59 -28.18 10.33
CA TRP A 110 7.80 -28.90 9.34
C TRP A 110 8.67 -29.84 8.50
N ASP A 111 8.12 -30.98 8.13
CA ASP A 111 8.79 -31.88 7.22
C ASP A 111 8.80 -31.38 5.76
N ARG A 112 9.45 -32.12 4.86
CA ARG A 112 9.62 -31.70 3.47
C ARG A 112 8.31 -31.69 2.69
N ASP A 113 7.41 -32.61 2.98
CA ASP A 113 6.16 -32.78 2.27
C ASP A 113 5.15 -31.72 2.74
N GLU A 114 5.07 -31.44 4.04
CA GLU A 114 4.29 -30.34 4.60
C GLU A 114 4.68 -28.99 3.99
N VAL A 115 5.98 -28.66 3.98
CA VAL A 115 6.50 -27.42 3.38
C VAL A 115 6.16 -27.34 1.89
N ARG A 116 6.32 -28.45 1.15
CA ARG A 116 6.07 -28.49 -0.28
C ARG A 116 4.58 -28.32 -0.60
N GLU A 117 3.72 -29.04 0.10
CA GLU A 117 2.27 -28.97 -0.09
C GLU A 117 1.73 -27.57 0.22
N HIS A 118 2.16 -27.02 1.35
CA HIS A 118 1.80 -25.65 1.74
C HIS A 118 2.25 -24.62 0.69
N SER A 119 3.50 -24.67 0.25
CA SER A 119 4.04 -23.77 -0.77
C SER A 119 3.30 -23.90 -2.11
N TYR A 120 2.98 -25.13 -2.50
CA TYR A 120 2.25 -25.39 -3.74
C TYR A 120 0.82 -24.85 -3.70
N ARG A 121 0.15 -24.92 -2.55
CA ARG A 121 -1.18 -24.31 -2.34
C ARG A 121 -1.17 -22.81 -2.59
N TYR A 122 -0.16 -22.07 -2.09
CA TYR A 122 -0.05 -20.63 -2.32
C TYR A 122 0.32 -20.29 -3.77
N LEU A 123 1.12 -21.10 -4.44
CA LEU A 123 1.37 -20.93 -5.88
C LEU A 123 0.09 -21.14 -6.70
N LYS A 124 -0.70 -22.15 -6.38
CA LYS A 124 -2.02 -22.35 -7.03
C LYS A 124 -2.99 -21.19 -6.75
N MET A 125 -2.99 -20.65 -5.53
CA MET A 125 -3.84 -19.54 -5.13
C MET A 125 -3.59 -18.29 -6.01
N VAL A 126 -2.36 -18.06 -6.45
CA VAL A 126 -1.99 -16.98 -7.37
C VAL A 126 -2.02 -17.42 -8.85
N GLY A 127 -2.65 -18.56 -9.17
CA GLY A 127 -2.78 -19.05 -10.53
C GLY A 127 -1.47 -19.53 -11.17
N LEU A 128 -0.50 -19.99 -10.37
CA LEU A 128 0.72 -20.64 -10.85
C LEU A 128 0.63 -22.16 -10.67
N GLY A 129 0.73 -22.89 -11.78
CA GLY A 129 0.70 -24.34 -11.85
C GLY A 129 1.25 -24.81 -13.20
N ASP A 130 0.89 -26.05 -13.61
CA ASP A 130 1.15 -26.63 -14.93
C ASP A 130 2.64 -26.63 -15.34
N GLY A 131 3.53 -26.91 -14.36
CA GLY A 131 4.97 -26.95 -14.55
C GLY A 131 5.69 -25.62 -14.43
N ALA A 132 4.97 -24.50 -14.28
CA ALA A 132 5.57 -23.18 -14.09
C ALA A 132 6.28 -23.06 -12.71
N GLU A 133 5.80 -23.79 -11.73
CA GLU A 133 6.36 -23.84 -10.38
C GLU A 133 7.79 -24.41 -10.33
N LEU A 134 8.19 -25.20 -11.34
CA LEU A 134 9.53 -25.77 -11.46
C LEU A 134 10.53 -24.84 -12.18
N ARG A 135 10.05 -23.78 -12.83
CA ARG A 135 10.88 -22.84 -13.58
C ARG A 135 11.61 -21.86 -12.66
N LYS A 136 12.81 -21.45 -13.08
CA LYS A 136 13.58 -20.39 -12.44
C LYS A 136 13.05 -19.00 -12.85
N PRO A 137 13.31 -17.92 -12.08
CA PRO A 137 12.87 -16.58 -12.41
C PRO A 137 13.20 -16.10 -13.82
N SER A 138 14.36 -16.48 -14.38
CA SER A 138 14.76 -16.17 -15.76
C SER A 138 13.87 -16.80 -16.84
N GLN A 139 13.12 -17.83 -16.49
CA GLN A 139 12.23 -18.58 -17.40
C GLN A 139 10.75 -18.18 -17.22
N LEU A 140 10.47 -17.21 -16.35
CA LEU A 140 9.14 -16.73 -16.04
C LEU A 140 8.90 -15.35 -16.65
N SER A 141 7.65 -15.09 -17.08
CA SER A 141 7.21 -13.74 -17.46
C SER A 141 7.23 -12.79 -16.26
N GLY A 142 7.12 -11.47 -16.49
CA GLY A 142 7.01 -10.48 -15.43
C GLY A 142 5.85 -10.77 -14.47
N GLY A 143 4.65 -11.02 -15.03
CA GLY A 143 3.49 -11.38 -14.23
C GLY A 143 3.64 -12.68 -13.44
N MET A 144 4.31 -13.70 -14.02
CA MET A 144 4.59 -14.94 -13.29
C MET A 144 5.57 -14.71 -12.13
N ARG A 145 6.62 -13.89 -12.33
CA ARG A 145 7.54 -13.51 -11.24
C ARG A 145 6.81 -12.78 -10.11
N GLN A 146 5.89 -11.87 -10.47
CA GLN A 146 5.07 -11.15 -9.50
C GLN A 146 4.19 -12.11 -8.70
N ARG A 147 3.52 -13.06 -9.36
CA ARG A 147 2.72 -14.10 -8.69
C ARG A 147 3.55 -14.93 -7.72
N VAL A 148 4.78 -15.31 -8.08
CA VAL A 148 5.70 -16.01 -7.15
C VAL A 148 6.05 -15.14 -5.95
N SER A 149 6.34 -13.85 -6.16
CA SER A 149 6.66 -12.92 -5.06
C SER A 149 5.49 -12.75 -4.10
N ILE A 150 4.27 -12.60 -4.62
CA ILE A 150 3.03 -12.55 -3.83
C ILE A 150 2.84 -13.88 -3.07
N ALA A 151 2.91 -15.03 -3.75
CA ALA A 151 2.76 -16.33 -3.11
C ALA A 151 3.77 -16.54 -1.98
N ARG A 152 5.03 -16.13 -2.17
CA ARG A 152 6.09 -16.20 -1.16
C ARG A 152 5.75 -15.37 0.08
N ALA A 153 5.25 -14.14 -0.12
CA ALA A 153 4.91 -13.26 0.98
C ALA A 153 3.67 -13.75 1.76
N PHE A 154 2.66 -14.28 1.07
CA PHE A 154 1.47 -14.85 1.73
C PHE A 154 1.72 -16.21 2.39
N ALA A 155 2.63 -17.02 1.83
CA ALA A 155 2.87 -18.36 2.34
C ALA A 155 3.43 -18.40 3.76
N ILE A 156 4.06 -17.34 4.25
CA ILE A 156 4.52 -17.22 5.64
C ILE A 156 3.39 -16.79 6.60
N GLN A 157 2.19 -16.51 6.09
CA GLN A 157 1.03 -16.04 6.85
C GLN A 157 1.39 -14.87 7.77
N PRO A 158 1.84 -13.75 7.20
CA PRO A 158 2.25 -12.59 7.99
C PRO A 158 1.03 -11.93 8.62
N LYS A 159 1.21 -11.19 9.70
CA LYS A 159 0.17 -10.33 10.26
C LYS A 159 -0.03 -9.06 9.44
N LEU A 160 1.06 -8.52 8.87
CA LEU A 160 1.08 -7.33 8.01
C LEU A 160 1.72 -7.68 6.67
N LEU A 161 1.05 -7.33 5.57
CA LEU A 161 1.58 -7.44 4.22
C LEU A 161 1.95 -6.04 3.70
N LEU A 162 3.19 -5.88 3.27
CA LEU A 162 3.75 -4.65 2.74
C LEU A 162 4.01 -4.83 1.24
N LEU A 163 3.42 -3.98 0.40
CA LEU A 163 3.47 -4.09 -1.06
C LEU A 163 4.05 -2.79 -1.65
N ASP A 164 5.22 -2.87 -2.28
CA ASP A 164 5.86 -1.73 -2.95
C ASP A 164 5.62 -1.78 -4.45
N GLU A 165 4.69 -0.96 -4.93
CA GLU A 165 4.28 -0.88 -6.36
C GLU A 165 4.10 -2.26 -7.01
N PRO A 166 3.30 -3.16 -6.42
CA PRO A 166 3.31 -4.58 -6.77
C PRO A 166 2.86 -4.87 -8.21
N PHE A 167 2.28 -3.89 -8.92
CA PHE A 167 1.72 -4.09 -10.25
C PHE A 167 2.38 -3.19 -11.32
N GLY A 168 3.33 -2.33 -10.94
CA GLY A 168 3.93 -1.32 -11.83
C GLY A 168 4.59 -1.88 -13.09
N ALA A 169 5.20 -3.07 -13.00
CA ALA A 169 5.92 -3.69 -14.11
C ALA A 169 5.05 -4.64 -14.98
N LEU A 170 3.71 -4.62 -14.79
CA LEU A 170 2.79 -5.54 -15.48
C LEU A 170 2.04 -4.83 -16.62
N ASP A 171 1.78 -5.56 -17.70
CA ASP A 171 0.83 -5.14 -18.72
C ASP A 171 -0.60 -5.06 -18.16
N ALA A 172 -1.48 -4.28 -18.80
CA ALA A 172 -2.81 -3.96 -18.29
C ALA A 172 -3.71 -5.19 -18.03
N LEU A 173 -3.64 -6.22 -18.89
CA LEU A 173 -4.47 -7.42 -18.72
C LEU A 173 -3.99 -8.29 -17.56
N THR A 174 -2.69 -8.54 -17.50
CA THR A 174 -2.06 -9.28 -16.41
C THR A 174 -2.25 -8.56 -15.08
N ARG A 175 -2.10 -7.24 -15.04
CA ARG A 175 -2.33 -6.40 -13.87
C ARG A 175 -3.72 -6.60 -13.30
N GLY A 176 -4.76 -6.46 -14.14
CA GLY A 176 -6.15 -6.63 -13.72
C GLY A 176 -6.39 -8.00 -13.07
N THR A 177 -5.92 -9.06 -13.70
CA THR A 177 -6.07 -10.43 -13.18
C THR A 177 -5.40 -10.61 -11.81
N ILE A 178 -4.16 -10.10 -11.64
CA ILE A 178 -3.42 -10.25 -10.39
C ILE A 178 -4.04 -9.41 -9.27
N GLN A 179 -4.55 -8.21 -9.58
CA GLN A 179 -5.28 -7.38 -8.61
C GLN A 179 -6.55 -8.07 -8.11
N ASP A 180 -7.34 -8.65 -9.02
CA ASP A 180 -8.55 -9.40 -8.65
C ASP A 180 -8.23 -10.63 -7.77
N GLU A 181 -7.12 -11.32 -8.06
CA GLU A 181 -6.63 -12.42 -7.23
C GLU A 181 -6.18 -11.93 -5.84
N LEU A 182 -5.44 -10.82 -5.78
CA LEU A 182 -4.98 -10.23 -4.52
C LEU A 182 -6.17 -9.84 -3.63
N VAL A 183 -7.18 -9.17 -4.19
CA VAL A 183 -8.41 -8.81 -3.46
C VAL A 183 -9.06 -10.03 -2.86
N LYS A 184 -9.28 -11.08 -3.66
CA LYS A 184 -9.89 -12.33 -3.19
C LYS A 184 -9.11 -12.97 -2.04
N ILE A 185 -7.78 -12.97 -2.12
CA ILE A 185 -6.93 -13.52 -1.09
C ILE A 185 -7.03 -12.67 0.19
N CYS A 186 -6.91 -11.35 0.07
CA CYS A 186 -6.98 -10.44 1.22
C CYS A 186 -8.35 -10.52 1.92
N ASP A 187 -9.44 -10.54 1.16
CA ASP A 187 -10.80 -10.67 1.71
C ASP A 187 -11.00 -12.01 2.43
N ALA A 188 -10.52 -13.13 1.83
CA ALA A 188 -10.64 -14.46 2.42
C ALA A 188 -9.80 -14.64 3.69
N THR A 189 -8.65 -13.98 3.77
CA THR A 189 -7.69 -14.11 4.88
C THR A 189 -7.82 -13.01 5.94
N ARG A 190 -8.62 -11.97 5.68
CA ARG A 190 -8.66 -10.75 6.51
C ARG A 190 -7.27 -10.16 6.73
N GLN A 191 -6.46 -10.16 5.65
CA GLN A 191 -5.09 -9.71 5.69
C GLN A 191 -5.02 -8.19 5.91
N THR A 192 -4.21 -7.76 6.87
CA THR A 192 -3.85 -6.33 6.99
C THR A 192 -2.80 -6.00 5.94
N VAL A 193 -3.03 -4.95 5.14
CA VAL A 193 -2.18 -4.59 4.01
C VAL A 193 -1.81 -3.11 4.05
N PHE A 194 -0.54 -2.81 3.82
CA PHE A 194 -0.06 -1.48 3.50
C PHE A 194 0.59 -1.52 2.11
N MET A 195 0.07 -0.74 1.17
CA MET A 195 0.50 -0.76 -0.23
C MET A 195 0.93 0.62 -0.72
N ILE A 196 2.06 0.67 -1.38
CA ILE A 196 2.51 1.84 -2.14
C ILE A 196 2.03 1.67 -3.58
N THR A 197 1.37 2.70 -4.12
CA THR A 197 1.04 2.79 -5.53
C THR A 197 1.09 4.24 -6.00
N HIS A 198 1.28 4.44 -7.30
CA HIS A 198 1.12 5.72 -7.99
C HIS A 198 -0.15 5.77 -8.86
N ASP A 199 -0.91 4.68 -8.91
CA ASP A 199 -2.14 4.55 -9.69
C ASP A 199 -3.36 4.81 -8.78
N VAL A 200 -4.05 5.93 -9.04
CA VAL A 200 -5.22 6.37 -8.28
C VAL A 200 -6.37 5.35 -8.37
N ASP A 201 -6.63 4.83 -9.57
CA ASP A 201 -7.72 3.90 -9.81
C ASP A 201 -7.47 2.54 -9.13
N GLU A 202 -6.20 2.15 -9.03
CA GLU A 202 -5.74 0.98 -8.27
C GLU A 202 -5.99 1.16 -6.77
N ALA A 203 -5.61 2.31 -6.21
CA ALA A 203 -5.82 2.58 -4.79
C ALA A 203 -7.32 2.59 -4.43
N ILE A 204 -8.17 3.22 -5.25
CA ILE A 204 -9.63 3.23 -5.03
C ILE A 204 -10.23 1.81 -5.10
N LEU A 205 -9.73 0.98 -6.02
CA LEU A 205 -10.19 -0.40 -6.17
C LEU A 205 -9.89 -1.24 -4.92
N LEU A 206 -8.68 -1.10 -4.37
CA LEU A 206 -8.12 -2.01 -3.38
C LEU A 206 -8.30 -1.53 -1.93
N ALA A 207 -8.06 -0.24 -1.67
CA ALA A 207 -7.91 0.27 -0.32
C ALA A 207 -9.25 0.57 0.39
N ASP A 208 -9.26 0.43 1.70
CA ASP A 208 -10.29 0.97 2.57
C ASP A 208 -10.00 2.44 2.89
N ARG A 209 -8.71 2.79 2.91
CA ARG A 209 -8.21 4.13 3.18
C ARG A 209 -6.95 4.43 2.38
N ILE A 210 -6.82 5.68 1.92
CA ILE A 210 -5.70 6.15 1.12
C ILE A 210 -5.02 7.31 1.84
N LEU A 211 -3.73 7.15 2.13
CA LEU A 211 -2.89 8.20 2.70
C LEU A 211 -2.26 9.00 1.58
N LEU A 212 -2.39 10.33 1.64
CA LEU A 212 -1.80 11.26 0.68
C LEU A 212 -0.56 11.89 1.27
N MET A 213 0.58 11.65 0.62
CA MET A 213 1.87 12.15 1.05
C MET A 213 2.30 13.38 0.23
N THR A 214 2.75 14.44 0.92
CA THR A 214 3.28 15.64 0.27
C THR A 214 4.60 15.35 -0.44
N ASN A 215 5.10 16.33 -1.20
CA ASN A 215 6.39 16.23 -1.86
C ASN A 215 7.55 16.32 -0.85
N GLY A 216 8.67 15.66 -1.18
CA GLY A 216 9.94 15.85 -0.46
C GLY A 216 10.74 17.04 -0.98
N PRO A 217 11.74 17.49 -0.24
CA PRO A 217 12.12 17.08 1.11
C PRO A 217 11.09 17.51 2.18
N PHE A 218 11.24 17.00 3.41
CA PHE A 218 10.31 17.25 4.51
C PHE A 218 8.87 16.79 4.21
N ALA A 219 8.72 15.70 3.47
CA ALA A 219 7.40 15.17 3.14
C ALA A 219 6.63 14.75 4.40
N ARG A 220 5.29 14.85 4.35
CA ARG A 220 4.38 14.50 5.46
C ARG A 220 3.16 13.77 4.92
N ILE A 221 2.47 13.04 5.79
CA ILE A 221 1.14 12.53 5.47
C ILE A 221 0.15 13.68 5.68
N ALA A 222 -0.37 14.23 4.58
CA ALA A 222 -1.27 15.39 4.63
C ALA A 222 -2.71 14.98 4.89
N GLU A 223 -3.19 13.95 4.21
CA GLU A 223 -4.59 13.54 4.25
C GLU A 223 -4.74 12.01 4.37
N SER A 224 -5.83 11.62 5.01
CA SER A 224 -6.30 10.24 5.16
C SER A 224 -7.69 10.14 4.52
N VAL A 225 -7.76 9.67 3.28
CA VAL A 225 -8.98 9.63 2.49
C VAL A 225 -9.68 8.29 2.66
N LYS A 226 -10.89 8.30 3.20
CA LYS A 226 -11.72 7.10 3.33
C LYS A 226 -12.31 6.72 1.97
N VAL A 227 -12.16 5.44 1.58
CA VAL A 227 -12.79 4.89 0.38
C VAL A 227 -14.12 4.23 0.76
N ASP A 228 -15.18 5.05 0.83
CA ASP A 228 -16.51 4.64 1.25
C ASP A 228 -17.32 4.09 0.06
N LEU A 229 -16.83 3.00 -0.53
CA LEU A 229 -17.45 2.28 -1.64
C LEU A 229 -17.76 0.84 -1.23
N PRO A 230 -18.91 0.28 -1.67
CA PRO A 230 -19.33 -1.06 -1.28
C PRO A 230 -18.36 -2.15 -1.77
N ARG A 231 -18.18 -3.20 -0.98
CA ARG A 231 -17.43 -4.41 -1.35
C ARG A 231 -18.41 -5.55 -1.73
N PRO A 232 -18.04 -6.48 -2.62
CA PRO A 232 -16.77 -6.56 -3.35
C PRO A 232 -16.67 -5.53 -4.48
N ARG A 233 -15.54 -4.86 -4.59
CA ARG A 233 -15.28 -3.88 -5.65
C ARG A 233 -14.82 -4.60 -6.90
N LEU A 234 -15.64 -4.56 -7.94
CA LEU A 234 -15.31 -5.11 -9.25
C LEU A 234 -14.91 -3.98 -10.18
N ARG A 235 -13.77 -4.11 -10.85
CA ARG A 235 -13.21 -3.13 -11.79
C ARG A 235 -14.24 -2.64 -12.82
N SER A 236 -15.05 -3.54 -13.37
CA SER A 236 -16.08 -3.21 -14.37
C SER A 236 -17.29 -2.46 -13.80
N LYS A 237 -17.49 -2.44 -12.49
CA LYS A 237 -18.66 -1.84 -11.84
C LYS A 237 -18.31 -0.61 -11.01
N ILE A 238 -17.12 -0.55 -10.42
CA ILE A 238 -16.74 0.49 -9.48
C ILE A 238 -16.80 1.90 -10.11
N ILE A 239 -16.45 2.03 -11.38
CA ILE A 239 -16.50 3.30 -12.13
C ILE A 239 -17.92 3.87 -12.30
N HIS A 240 -18.94 3.06 -12.07
CA HIS A 240 -20.34 3.48 -12.14
C HIS A 240 -20.92 3.80 -10.75
N ASP A 241 -20.14 3.61 -9.69
CA ASP A 241 -20.57 3.99 -8.35
C ASP A 241 -20.52 5.52 -8.20
N PRO A 242 -21.57 6.15 -7.64
CA PRO A 242 -21.62 7.61 -7.49
C PRO A 242 -20.45 8.18 -6.66
N GLY A 243 -19.91 7.43 -5.71
CA GLY A 243 -18.78 7.84 -4.86
C GLY A 243 -17.42 7.73 -5.55
N TYR A 244 -17.32 7.03 -6.68
CA TYR A 244 -16.04 6.79 -7.34
C TYR A 244 -15.36 8.06 -7.84
N TYR A 245 -16.06 8.85 -8.65
CA TYR A 245 -15.49 10.08 -9.22
C TYR A 245 -15.19 11.17 -8.20
N PRO A 246 -16.01 11.41 -7.16
CA PRO A 246 -15.63 12.31 -6.07
C PRO A 246 -14.29 11.95 -5.42
N ILE A 247 -14.10 10.68 -5.06
CA ILE A 247 -12.82 10.21 -4.50
C ILE A 247 -11.69 10.40 -5.52
N ARG A 248 -11.88 9.93 -6.75
CA ARG A 248 -10.87 10.01 -7.82
C ARG A 248 -10.42 11.45 -8.08
N ASN A 249 -11.37 12.36 -8.23
CA ASN A 249 -11.09 13.77 -8.50
C ASN A 249 -10.32 14.40 -7.34
N HIS A 250 -10.72 14.14 -6.08
CA HIS A 250 -10.01 14.62 -4.91
C HIS A 250 -8.53 14.16 -4.90
N LEU A 251 -8.28 12.87 -5.16
CA LEU A 251 -6.92 12.34 -5.21
C LEU A 251 -6.09 12.96 -6.34
N VAL A 252 -6.69 13.14 -7.52
CA VAL A 252 -6.02 13.76 -8.69
C VAL A 252 -5.74 15.23 -8.41
N ASP A 253 -6.69 15.97 -7.86
CA ASP A 253 -6.53 17.40 -7.53
C ASP A 253 -5.40 17.60 -6.49
N PHE A 254 -5.32 16.73 -5.49
CA PHE A 254 -4.21 16.75 -4.53
C PHE A 254 -2.86 16.56 -5.24
N LEU A 255 -2.73 15.54 -6.10
CA LEU A 255 -1.50 15.24 -6.80
C LEU A 255 -1.10 16.35 -7.78
N VAL A 256 -2.05 16.95 -8.49
CA VAL A 256 -1.79 18.04 -9.45
C VAL A 256 -1.30 19.29 -8.72
N ARG A 257 -1.96 19.72 -7.67
CA ARG A 257 -1.54 20.90 -6.87
C ARG A 257 -0.11 20.73 -6.35
N ARG A 258 0.22 19.57 -5.81
CA ARG A 258 1.58 19.30 -5.31
C ARG A 258 2.64 19.26 -6.43
N SER A 259 2.28 18.79 -7.64
CA SER A 259 3.16 18.85 -8.80
C SER A 259 3.45 20.28 -9.24
N GLU A 260 2.44 21.16 -9.19
CA GLU A 260 2.60 22.58 -9.55
C GLU A 260 3.52 23.31 -8.59
N GLU A 261 3.43 23.07 -7.29
CA GLU A 261 4.35 23.57 -6.26
C GLU A 261 5.80 23.21 -6.57
N LEU A 262 6.09 21.94 -6.93
CA LEU A 262 7.44 21.50 -7.33
C LEU A 262 7.98 22.20 -8.58
N SER A 263 7.08 22.55 -9.52
CA SER A 263 7.50 23.21 -10.77
C SER A 263 7.76 24.72 -10.62
N GLY A 264 7.64 25.27 -9.42
CA GLY A 264 7.81 26.69 -9.14
C GLY A 264 6.69 27.58 -9.68
N LYS A 265 5.54 26.99 -10.01
CA LYS A 265 4.34 27.69 -10.50
C LYS A 265 3.29 27.94 -9.40
N ALA A 266 3.59 27.56 -8.15
CA ALA A 266 2.70 27.78 -7.04
C ALA A 266 2.52 29.28 -6.81
N THR A 267 1.28 29.75 -6.88
CA THR A 267 0.89 31.07 -6.33
C THR A 267 0.81 30.90 -4.83
N ASP A 268 1.52 31.80 -4.11
CA ASP A 268 1.53 31.90 -2.64
C ASP A 268 0.11 31.89 -2.05
N THR A 269 -0.36 30.74 -1.62
CA THR A 269 -1.51 30.64 -0.72
C THR A 269 -0.99 30.24 0.66
N GLU A 270 -1.13 31.15 1.60
CA GLU A 270 -0.66 31.05 3.00
C GLU A 270 -1.31 29.92 3.82
N GLU A 271 -2.15 29.06 3.23
CA GLU A 271 -2.90 28.03 3.95
C GLU A 271 -2.12 26.74 4.25
N ASP A 272 -0.90 26.58 3.73
CA ASP A 272 -0.17 25.31 3.79
C ASP A 272 0.84 25.16 4.98
N THR A 273 0.92 26.14 5.88
CA THR A 273 1.97 26.15 6.92
C THR A 273 1.59 25.51 8.26
N ALA A 274 0.32 25.18 8.48
CA ALA A 274 -0.13 24.54 9.72
C ALA A 274 -0.62 23.10 9.44
N PHE A 275 0.32 22.19 9.14
CA PHE A 275 -0.03 20.77 9.15
C PHE A 275 -0.31 20.30 10.59
N ALA A 276 -1.49 19.70 10.78
CA ALA A 276 -1.84 19.03 12.02
C ALA A 276 -0.85 17.90 12.33
N GLU A 277 -0.67 17.56 13.61
CA GLU A 277 0.15 16.41 14.05
C GLU A 277 -0.34 15.09 13.45
N HIS A 278 -1.59 15.03 13.02
CA HIS A 278 -2.21 13.89 12.35
C HIS A 278 -2.77 14.29 10.98
N PRO A 279 -2.85 13.36 10.01
CA PRO A 279 -3.43 13.62 8.69
C PRO A 279 -4.90 14.03 8.81
N VAL A 280 -5.34 14.93 7.93
CA VAL A 280 -6.73 15.35 7.86
C VAL A 280 -7.59 14.18 7.32
N GLU A 281 -8.61 13.79 8.08
CA GLU A 281 -9.57 12.76 7.66
C GLU A 281 -10.56 13.35 6.64
N VAL A 282 -10.67 12.73 5.46
CA VAL A 282 -11.52 13.19 4.34
C VAL A 282 -12.39 12.05 3.83
N ASN A 283 -13.65 12.33 3.51
CA ASN A 283 -14.58 11.38 2.88
C ASN A 283 -15.28 12.00 1.65
N PRO A 284 -14.60 12.13 0.51
CA PRO A 284 -15.14 12.83 -0.66
C PRO A 284 -16.44 12.24 -1.22
N ALA A 285 -16.65 10.93 -1.09
CA ALA A 285 -17.87 10.27 -1.52
C ALA A 285 -19.08 10.72 -0.70
N ARG A 286 -18.93 10.86 0.61
CA ARG A 286 -19.99 11.32 1.52
C ARG A 286 -20.25 12.81 1.37
N ASP A 287 -19.21 13.60 1.23
CA ASP A 287 -19.29 15.06 1.12
C ASP A 287 -20.04 15.45 -0.16
N ALA A 288 -19.77 14.82 -1.29
CA ALA A 288 -20.46 15.02 -2.55
C ALA A 288 -21.97 14.66 -2.49
N LEU A 289 -22.35 13.66 -1.69
CA LEU A 289 -23.76 13.29 -1.51
C LEU A 289 -24.51 14.32 -0.64
N GLN A 290 -23.84 14.97 0.29
CA GLN A 290 -24.44 16.03 1.12
C GLN A 290 -24.63 17.31 0.35
N ASP A 291 -23.68 17.71 -0.50
CA ASP A 291 -23.78 18.89 -1.36
C ASP A 291 -24.89 18.75 -2.43
N GLY A 292 -25.12 17.55 -2.96
CA GLY A 292 -26.21 17.25 -3.90
C GLY A 292 -27.61 17.23 -3.29
N GLN A 293 -27.74 17.24 -1.96
CA GLN A 293 -29.02 17.29 -1.24
C GLN A 293 -29.42 18.69 -0.74
N GLN A 294 -28.62 19.72 -0.96
CA GLN A 294 -29.08 21.10 -0.68
C GLN A 294 -30.21 21.44 -1.65
N PRO A 295 -31.44 21.71 -1.15
CA PRO A 295 -32.53 22.13 -2.01
C PRO A 295 -32.15 23.46 -2.69
N SER A 296 -32.20 23.51 -4.00
CA SER A 296 -32.14 24.77 -4.74
C SER A 296 -33.23 25.68 -4.16
N GLY A 297 -32.82 26.59 -3.29
CA GLY A 297 -33.68 27.55 -2.63
C GLY A 297 -34.47 28.31 -3.66
N ALA A 298 -35.75 28.23 -3.51
CA ALA A 298 -36.79 28.94 -4.23
C ALA A 298 -36.37 30.33 -4.70
N ALA A 299 -36.20 30.50 -5.97
CA ALA A 299 -36.46 31.80 -6.63
C ALA A 299 -37.98 31.91 -6.83
N GLU A 300 -38.72 32.30 -5.80
CA GLU A 300 -40.05 32.82 -5.98
C GLU A 300 -39.96 34.24 -6.54
N ALA A 301 -40.51 34.34 -7.71
CA ALA A 301 -40.75 35.58 -8.46
C ALA A 301 -41.64 36.57 -7.70
N ARG A 302 -41.37 37.80 -7.91
CA ARG A 302 -42.37 38.83 -8.10
C ARG A 302 -42.19 39.53 -9.44
#